data_779067bb51c72ae50334508ac03a6317
#
_entry.id   779067bb51c72ae50334508ac03a6317
#
_cell.length_a   1.000
_cell.length_b   1.000
_cell.length_c   1.000
_cell.angle_alpha   90.00
_cell.angle_beta   90.00
_cell.angle_gamma   90.00
#
_symmetry.space_group_name_H-M   'P 1'
#
loop_
_entity.id
_entity.type
_entity.pdbx_description
1 polymer ?
#
loop_
_entity_poly.entity_id
_entity_poly.type
_entity_poly.pdbx_seq_one_letter_code
_entity_poly.pdbx_strand_id
1 'polypeptide(L)'
;SDDFQNIIPFFKSYDLVVLDEAQKVANISQGLKILVDQIPGIKVIATGSSSFELSNKVGEPLVGRQNVFTLYPIAMLELTEQYGPLHAKERLEQFLVYGTYPEVLTSESFEEKKQYLAQIRDSYLSKDILESERIKSSKKLLDLLRLLAFQIGKEVSLQELGSSLD
;
A
#
# COMPACT_ATOMS: atom_id res chain seq x y z
N SER A 1 0.10 18.62 20.35
CA SER A 1 0.17 17.55 21.37
C SER A 1 -1.11 17.46 22.21
N ASP A 2 -1.78 18.58 22.46
CA ASP A 2 -2.97 18.62 23.30
C ASP A 2 -4.17 17.88 22.72
N ASP A 3 -4.31 17.84 21.41
CA ASP A 3 -5.42 17.16 20.72
C ASP A 3 -5.45 15.65 21.01
N PHE A 4 -4.30 14.99 21.03
CA PHE A 4 -4.25 13.54 21.30
C PHE A 4 -4.56 13.20 22.75
N GLN A 5 -4.21 14.05 23.72
CA GLN A 5 -4.55 13.82 25.12
C GLN A 5 -6.07 13.87 25.37
N ASN A 6 -6.77 14.70 24.63
CA ASN A 6 -8.22 14.85 24.75
C ASN A 6 -9.00 13.62 24.25
N ILE A 7 -8.44 12.83 23.36
CA ILE A 7 -9.10 11.62 22.80
C ILE A 7 -8.80 10.35 23.61
N ILE A 8 -7.78 10.33 24.48
CA ILE A 8 -7.45 9.18 25.30
C ILE A 8 -8.64 8.56 26.04
N PRO A 9 -9.52 9.35 26.69
CA PRO A 9 -10.67 8.79 27.39
C PRO A 9 -11.59 7.96 26.51
N PHE A 10 -11.69 8.26 25.22
CA PHE A 10 -12.51 7.51 24.28
C PHE A 10 -11.94 6.10 24.00
N PHE A 11 -10.63 5.94 24.07
CA PHE A 11 -9.97 4.68 23.76
C PHE A 11 -9.79 3.75 24.97
N LYS A 12 -9.97 4.24 26.19
CA LYS A 12 -9.77 3.45 27.42
C LYS A 12 -10.70 2.25 27.56
N SER A 13 -11.83 2.24 26.85
CA SER A 13 -12.79 1.13 26.87
C SER A 13 -12.56 0.09 25.79
N TYR A 14 -11.52 0.23 24.99
CA TYR A 14 -11.21 -0.67 23.88
C TYR A 14 -9.89 -1.39 24.10
N ASP A 15 -9.87 -2.68 23.74
CA ASP A 15 -8.66 -3.49 23.73
C ASP A 15 -7.88 -3.37 22.43
N LEU A 16 -8.56 -2.99 21.34
CA LEU A 16 -8.00 -2.83 20.00
C LEU A 16 -8.52 -1.55 19.35
N VAL A 17 -7.59 -0.79 18.78
CA VAL A 17 -7.90 0.39 17.95
C VAL A 17 -7.33 0.17 16.55
N VAL A 18 -8.13 0.40 15.53
CA VAL A 18 -7.70 0.36 14.13
C VAL A 18 -7.78 1.77 13.56
N LEU A 19 -6.66 2.24 13.02
CA LEU A 19 -6.54 3.54 12.38
C LEU A 19 -6.25 3.31 10.90
N ASP A 20 -7.26 3.48 10.07
CA ASP A 20 -7.11 3.35 8.63
C ASP A 20 -6.62 4.65 8.00
N GLU A 21 -5.74 4.54 6.99
CA GLU A 21 -5.12 5.71 6.34
C GLU A 21 -4.48 6.68 7.35
N ALA A 22 -3.74 6.14 8.30
CA ALA A 22 -3.19 6.87 9.44
C ALA A 22 -2.31 8.07 9.04
N GLN A 23 -1.73 8.05 7.83
CA GLN A 23 -0.95 9.18 7.30
C GLN A 23 -1.76 10.47 7.15
N LYS A 24 -3.07 10.40 7.06
CA LYS A 24 -3.93 11.59 6.97
C LYS A 24 -4.03 12.35 8.29
N VAL A 25 -3.59 11.73 9.39
CA VAL A 25 -3.61 12.35 10.72
C VAL A 25 -2.30 13.07 10.97
N ALA A 26 -2.39 14.37 11.27
CA ALA A 26 -1.20 15.14 11.62
C ALA A 26 -0.56 14.61 12.91
N ASN A 27 0.78 14.53 12.94
CA ASN A 27 1.54 14.06 14.09
C ASN A 27 1.13 12.67 14.60
N ILE A 28 0.68 11.79 13.71
CA ILE A 28 0.17 10.45 14.05
C ILE A 28 1.16 9.64 14.89
N SER A 29 2.45 9.73 14.62
CA SER A 29 3.50 9.02 15.36
C SER A 29 3.49 9.34 16.85
N GLN A 30 3.36 10.63 17.17
CA GLN A 30 3.25 11.08 18.55
C GLN A 30 1.92 10.63 19.17
N GLY A 31 0.83 10.68 18.39
CA GLY A 31 -0.47 10.18 18.84
C GLY A 31 -0.46 8.70 19.17
N LEU A 32 0.11 7.87 18.30
CA LEU A 32 0.29 6.43 18.54
C LEU A 32 1.13 6.15 19.78
N LYS A 33 2.22 6.89 19.98
CA LYS A 33 3.04 6.78 21.19
C LYS A 33 2.23 7.10 22.43
N ILE A 34 1.48 8.19 22.44
CA ILE A 34 0.65 8.59 23.58
C ILE A 34 -0.39 7.49 23.90
N LEU A 35 -1.06 6.94 22.88
CA LEU A 35 -2.04 5.86 23.06
C LEU A 35 -1.41 4.64 23.74
N VAL A 36 -0.28 4.17 23.24
CA VAL A 36 0.39 2.97 23.73
C VAL A 36 0.99 3.20 25.13
N ASP A 37 1.51 4.40 25.41
CA ASP A 37 2.13 4.73 26.71
C ASP A 37 1.07 4.98 27.80
N GLN A 38 -0.10 5.52 27.47
CA GLN A 38 -1.11 5.90 28.46
C GLN A 38 -2.23 4.88 28.67
N ILE A 39 -2.39 3.92 27.78
CA ILE A 39 -3.41 2.88 27.90
C ILE A 39 -2.71 1.52 27.91
N PRO A 40 -2.38 0.99 29.10
CA PRO A 40 -1.70 -0.30 29.24
C PRO A 40 -2.50 -1.44 28.56
N GLY A 41 -1.83 -2.21 27.71
CA GLY A 41 -2.43 -3.38 27.05
C GLY A 41 -3.22 -3.09 25.78
N ILE A 42 -3.42 -1.83 25.41
CA ILE A 42 -4.08 -1.49 24.14
C ILE A 42 -3.27 -2.02 22.95
N LYS A 43 -3.97 -2.60 22.00
CA LYS A 43 -3.41 -2.98 20.70
C LYS A 43 -3.82 -1.94 19.66
N VAL A 44 -2.86 -1.49 18.86
CA VAL A 44 -3.13 -0.52 17.79
C VAL A 44 -2.68 -1.09 16.46
N ILE A 45 -3.57 -1.10 15.49
CA ILE A 45 -3.27 -1.37 14.08
C ILE A 45 -3.41 -0.06 13.33
N ALA A 46 -2.33 0.38 12.70
CA ALA A 46 -2.36 1.55 11.83
C ALA A 46 -2.04 1.11 10.39
N THR A 47 -2.92 1.44 9.44
CA THR A 47 -2.69 1.20 8.02
C THR A 47 -2.28 2.47 7.31
N GLY A 48 -1.62 2.32 6.16
CA GLY A 48 -1.26 3.44 5.32
C GLY A 48 -0.69 2.96 3.99
N SER A 49 -0.61 3.85 2.99
CA SER A 49 -0.01 3.51 1.69
C SER A 49 1.49 3.24 1.82
N SER A 50 2.05 2.43 0.91
CA SER A 50 3.48 2.08 0.90
C SER A 50 4.39 3.27 0.61
N SER A 51 3.89 4.28 -0.08
CA SER A 51 4.57 5.57 -0.29
C SER A 51 4.66 6.38 0.98
N PHE A 52 3.84 6.02 1.96
CA PHE A 52 3.84 6.65 3.24
C PHE A 52 4.98 6.09 4.07
N GLU A 53 5.98 6.90 4.25
CA GLU A 53 7.04 6.71 5.23
C GLU A 53 6.46 6.73 6.66
N LEU A 54 5.55 5.79 6.96
CA LEU A 54 5.20 5.48 8.33
C LEU A 54 6.51 5.23 9.11
N SER A 55 7.48 4.61 8.47
CA SER A 55 8.81 4.38 9.01
C SER A 55 9.58 5.68 9.29
N ASN A 56 9.49 6.72 8.46
CA ASN A 56 10.27 7.95 8.68
C ASN A 56 9.55 8.99 9.54
N LYS A 57 8.21 9.01 9.52
CA LYS A 57 7.43 9.87 10.42
C LYS A 57 7.04 9.18 11.75
N VAL A 58 7.00 7.85 11.79
CA VAL A 58 6.74 7.04 12.99
C VAL A 58 8.04 6.52 13.61
N GLY A 59 9.18 6.62 12.89
CA GLY A 59 10.41 5.90 13.21
C GLY A 59 10.94 6.08 14.63
N GLU A 60 11.19 7.28 15.09
CA GLU A 60 11.82 7.47 16.40
C GLU A 60 10.90 7.25 17.61
N PRO A 61 9.62 7.68 17.62
CA PRO A 61 8.80 7.57 18.83
C PRO A 61 8.40 6.15 19.23
N LEU A 62 8.39 5.17 18.28
CA LEU A 62 7.88 3.82 18.48
C LEU A 62 8.95 2.71 18.35
N VAL A 63 10.23 3.06 18.39
CA VAL A 63 11.32 2.08 18.31
C VAL A 63 11.17 1.01 19.40
N GLY A 64 11.18 -0.27 18.99
CA GLY A 64 11.01 -1.42 19.88
C GLY A 64 9.58 -1.69 20.38
N ARG A 65 8.58 -0.92 19.92
CA ARG A 65 7.17 -1.04 20.32
C ARG A 65 6.21 -1.26 19.15
N GLN A 66 6.74 -1.46 17.95
CA GLN A 66 5.95 -1.68 16.74
C GLN A 66 6.47 -2.86 15.95
N ASN A 67 5.56 -3.55 15.28
CA ASN A 67 5.86 -4.47 14.19
C ASN A 67 5.34 -3.86 12.89
N VAL A 68 6.19 -3.81 11.87
CA VAL A 68 5.81 -3.31 10.55
C VAL A 68 5.58 -4.49 9.63
N PHE A 69 4.41 -4.53 9.01
CA PHE A 69 4.04 -5.52 8.02
C PHE A 69 3.75 -4.84 6.69
N THR A 70 4.30 -5.36 5.62
CA THR A 70 3.96 -4.95 4.26
C THR A 70 2.98 -5.95 3.69
N LEU A 71 1.79 -5.46 3.31
CA LEU A 71 0.77 -6.29 2.68
C LEU A 71 0.96 -6.23 1.16
N TYR A 72 1.41 -7.34 0.60
CA TYR A 72 1.56 -7.53 -0.85
C TYR A 72 0.27 -8.09 -1.46
N PRO A 73 0.09 -7.99 -2.79
CA PRO A 73 -0.89 -8.80 -3.50
C PRO A 73 -0.72 -10.28 -3.18
N ILE A 74 -1.76 -11.08 -3.36
CA ILE A 74 -1.77 -12.49 -2.99
C ILE A 74 -0.65 -13.26 -3.72
N ALA A 75 0.18 -13.97 -2.97
CA ALA A 75 1.30 -14.71 -3.53
C ALA A 75 0.84 -15.99 -4.24
N MET A 76 1.61 -16.45 -5.23
CA MET A 76 1.33 -17.73 -5.90
C MET A 76 1.29 -18.92 -4.93
N LEU A 77 2.06 -18.86 -3.84
CA LEU A 77 2.03 -19.88 -2.80
C LEU A 77 0.64 -19.95 -2.14
N GLU A 78 0.08 -18.81 -1.77
CA GLU A 78 -1.26 -18.71 -1.16
C GLU A 78 -2.35 -19.17 -2.13
N LEU A 79 -2.24 -18.81 -3.42
CA LEU A 79 -3.16 -19.29 -4.45
C LEU A 79 -3.06 -20.81 -4.66
N THR A 80 -1.86 -21.35 -4.58
CA THR A 80 -1.62 -22.80 -4.70
C THR A 80 -2.19 -23.54 -3.49
N GLU A 81 -2.04 -23.01 -2.30
CA GLU A 81 -2.62 -23.55 -1.07
C GLU A 81 -4.15 -23.54 -1.11
N GLN A 82 -4.75 -22.44 -1.57
CA GLN A 82 -6.19 -22.24 -1.60
C GLN A 82 -6.89 -23.08 -2.69
N TYR A 83 -6.32 -23.11 -3.90
CA TYR A 83 -6.99 -23.67 -5.08
C TYR A 83 -6.36 -25.00 -5.57
N GLY A 84 -5.20 -25.35 -5.03
CA GLY A 84 -4.40 -26.49 -5.49
C GLY A 84 -3.45 -26.13 -6.65
N PRO A 85 -2.36 -26.92 -6.80
CA PRO A 85 -1.29 -26.59 -7.74
C PRO A 85 -1.71 -26.66 -9.21
N LEU A 86 -2.63 -27.57 -9.55
CA LEU A 86 -3.11 -27.71 -10.92
C LEU A 86 -3.92 -26.48 -11.34
N HIS A 87 -4.87 -26.07 -10.52
CA HIS A 87 -5.73 -24.92 -10.82
C HIS A 87 -4.93 -23.59 -10.83
N ALA A 88 -3.98 -23.43 -9.91
CA ALA A 88 -3.09 -22.28 -9.92
C ALA A 88 -2.25 -22.20 -11.22
N LYS A 89 -1.78 -23.35 -11.72
CA LYS A 89 -1.05 -23.45 -12.99
C LYS A 89 -1.92 -23.15 -14.21
N GLU A 90 -3.15 -23.64 -14.26
CA GLU A 90 -4.10 -23.36 -15.35
C GLU A 90 -4.43 -21.88 -15.47
N ARG A 91 -4.47 -21.15 -14.35
CA ARG A 91 -4.75 -19.72 -14.30
C ARG A 91 -3.52 -18.81 -14.33
N LEU A 92 -2.32 -19.38 -14.47
CA LEU A 92 -1.06 -18.64 -14.39
C LEU A 92 -1.01 -17.47 -15.38
N GLU A 93 -1.42 -17.68 -16.62
CA GLU A 93 -1.45 -16.62 -17.63
C GLU A 93 -2.36 -15.46 -17.22
N GLN A 94 -3.51 -15.76 -16.64
CA GLN A 94 -4.43 -14.75 -16.11
C GLN A 94 -3.77 -13.95 -14.96
N PHE A 95 -3.08 -14.62 -14.05
CA PHE A 95 -2.38 -13.96 -12.94
C PHE A 95 -1.23 -13.09 -13.43
N LEU A 96 -0.52 -13.51 -14.49
CA LEU A 96 0.55 -12.72 -15.09
C LEU A 96 0.02 -11.45 -15.79
N VAL A 97 -1.19 -11.50 -16.37
CA VAL A 97 -1.78 -10.38 -17.09
C VAL A 97 -2.50 -9.41 -16.15
N TYR A 98 -3.29 -9.92 -15.21
CA TYR A 98 -4.16 -9.09 -14.35
C TYR A 98 -3.62 -8.90 -12.93
N GLY A 99 -2.58 -9.64 -12.56
CA GLY A 99 -2.07 -9.64 -11.19
C GLY A 99 -2.96 -10.42 -10.22
N THR A 100 -2.64 -10.28 -8.94
CA THR A 100 -3.24 -11.08 -7.86
C THR A 100 -3.81 -10.21 -6.73
N TYR A 101 -4.32 -9.02 -7.06
CA TYR A 101 -5.14 -8.26 -6.12
C TYR A 101 -6.40 -9.04 -5.75
N PRO A 102 -6.86 -9.01 -4.49
CA PRO A 102 -8.05 -9.75 -4.07
C PRO A 102 -9.27 -9.51 -4.95
N GLU A 103 -9.56 -8.26 -5.29
CA GLU A 103 -10.68 -7.90 -6.16
C GLU A 103 -10.55 -8.49 -7.57
N VAL A 104 -9.32 -8.52 -8.11
CA VAL A 104 -9.04 -9.15 -9.41
C VAL A 104 -9.28 -10.65 -9.37
N LEU A 105 -8.96 -11.30 -8.26
CA LEU A 105 -9.14 -12.75 -8.09
C LEU A 105 -10.61 -13.15 -7.95
N THR A 106 -11.42 -12.30 -7.32
CA THR A 106 -12.85 -12.54 -7.06
C THR A 106 -13.76 -12.12 -8.21
N SER A 107 -13.32 -11.18 -9.06
CA SER A 107 -14.09 -10.79 -10.26
C SER A 107 -14.11 -11.92 -11.29
N GLU A 108 -15.26 -12.18 -11.87
CA GLU A 108 -15.43 -13.19 -12.93
C GLU A 108 -15.19 -12.62 -14.33
N SER A 109 -15.52 -11.35 -14.53
CA SER A 109 -15.44 -10.65 -15.81
C SER A 109 -14.04 -10.05 -16.06
N PHE A 110 -13.49 -10.31 -17.22
CA PHE A 110 -12.24 -9.66 -17.67
C PHE A 110 -12.37 -8.14 -17.77
N GLU A 111 -13.55 -7.66 -18.11
CA GLU A 111 -13.80 -6.22 -18.20
C GLU A 111 -13.78 -5.56 -16.83
N GLU A 112 -14.41 -6.16 -15.83
CA GLU A 112 -14.34 -5.69 -14.44
C GLU A 112 -12.90 -5.66 -13.91
N LYS A 113 -12.11 -6.70 -14.19
CA LYS A 113 -10.68 -6.73 -13.82
C LYS A 113 -9.91 -5.56 -14.42
N LYS A 114 -10.12 -5.25 -15.70
CA LYS A 114 -9.48 -4.11 -16.37
C LYS A 114 -9.91 -2.79 -15.77
N GLN A 115 -11.21 -2.62 -15.52
CA GLN A 115 -11.76 -1.40 -14.92
C GLN A 115 -11.19 -1.18 -13.51
N TYR A 116 -11.12 -2.23 -12.70
CA TYR A 116 -10.54 -2.16 -11.36
C TYR A 116 -9.06 -1.78 -11.40
N LEU A 117 -8.27 -2.41 -12.27
CA LEU A 117 -6.85 -2.09 -12.43
C LEU A 117 -6.64 -0.65 -12.96
N ALA A 118 -7.51 -0.17 -13.84
CA ALA A 118 -7.49 1.22 -14.28
C ALA A 118 -7.78 2.18 -13.13
N GLN A 119 -8.77 1.88 -12.28
CA GLN A 119 -9.08 2.68 -11.08
C GLN A 119 -7.91 2.70 -10.10
N ILE A 120 -7.27 1.55 -9.83
CA ILE A 120 -6.07 1.48 -8.99
C ILE A 120 -4.97 2.37 -9.57
N ARG A 121 -4.63 2.18 -10.85
CA ARG A 121 -3.62 2.99 -11.54
C ARG A 121 -3.90 4.48 -11.36
N ASP A 122 -5.11 4.91 -11.67
CA ASP A 122 -5.47 6.33 -11.68
C ASP A 122 -5.52 6.91 -10.25
N SER A 123 -5.94 6.12 -9.27
CA SER A 123 -5.97 6.51 -7.86
C SER A 123 -4.56 6.65 -7.27
N TYR A 124 -3.70 5.65 -7.48
CA TYR A 124 -2.32 5.70 -6.96
C TYR A 124 -1.47 6.74 -7.68
N LEU A 125 -1.61 6.87 -9.01
CA LEU A 125 -0.84 7.85 -9.76
C LEU A 125 -1.28 9.28 -9.45
N SER A 126 -2.58 9.52 -9.26
CA SER A 126 -3.11 10.87 -9.05
C SER A 126 -2.94 11.33 -7.60
N LYS A 127 -3.03 10.45 -6.61
CA LYS A 127 -2.95 10.81 -5.20
C LYS A 127 -1.53 10.72 -4.65
N ASP A 128 -0.97 9.52 -4.65
CA ASP A 128 0.23 9.26 -3.83
C ASP A 128 1.50 9.81 -4.46
N ILE A 129 1.58 9.82 -5.79
CA ILE A 129 2.81 10.21 -6.49
C ILE A 129 2.80 11.70 -6.83
N LEU A 130 1.68 12.25 -7.27
CA LEU A 130 1.57 13.67 -7.58
C LEU A 130 1.52 14.55 -6.32
N GLU A 131 0.88 14.08 -5.23
CA GLU A 131 0.88 14.76 -3.94
C GLU A 131 2.26 14.76 -3.25
N SER A 132 3.17 13.86 -3.63
CA SER A 132 4.54 13.84 -3.08
C SER A 132 5.43 15.00 -3.53
N GLU A 133 4.92 15.95 -4.33
CA GLU A 133 5.63 17.11 -4.91
C GLU A 133 6.88 16.77 -5.73
N ARG A 134 7.29 15.51 -5.81
CA ARG A 134 8.49 15.07 -6.51
C ARG A 134 8.27 14.92 -8.03
N ILE A 135 7.03 14.64 -8.45
CA ILE A 135 6.68 14.46 -9.86
C ILE A 135 5.62 15.49 -10.27
N LYS A 136 6.01 16.40 -11.15
CA LYS A 136 5.15 17.51 -11.60
C LYS A 136 4.30 17.18 -12.84
N SER A 137 4.45 15.99 -13.44
CA SER A 137 3.80 15.63 -14.70
C SER A 137 3.20 14.23 -14.64
N SER A 138 1.87 14.16 -14.57
CA SER A 138 1.12 12.91 -14.68
C SER A 138 1.35 12.20 -16.02
N LYS A 139 1.61 12.95 -17.10
CA LYS A 139 1.91 12.37 -18.41
C LYS A 139 3.24 11.60 -18.38
N LYS A 140 4.33 12.21 -17.88
CA LYS A 140 5.63 11.54 -17.78
C LYS A 140 5.56 10.28 -16.91
N LEU A 141 4.72 10.29 -15.87
CA LEU A 141 4.51 9.11 -15.02
C LEU A 141 3.80 7.97 -15.76
N LEU A 142 2.76 8.29 -16.54
CA LEU A 142 2.10 7.28 -17.38
C LEU A 142 3.04 6.71 -18.46
N ASP A 143 3.85 7.57 -19.06
CA ASP A 143 4.83 7.16 -20.07
C ASP A 143 5.93 6.28 -19.43
N LEU A 144 6.39 6.60 -18.22
CA LEU A 144 7.28 5.73 -17.44
C LEU A 144 6.66 4.35 -17.19
N LEU A 145 5.40 4.29 -16.76
CA LEU A 145 4.71 3.01 -16.53
C LEU A 145 4.61 2.19 -17.82
N ARG A 146 4.34 2.82 -18.95
CA ARG A 146 4.32 2.13 -20.26
C ARG A 146 5.69 1.57 -20.61
N LEU A 147 6.75 2.36 -20.44
CA LEU A 147 8.12 1.91 -20.69
C LEU A 147 8.49 0.73 -19.80
N LEU A 148 8.15 0.77 -18.51
CA LEU A 148 8.37 -0.34 -17.58
C LEU A 148 7.58 -1.58 -17.98
N ALA A 149 6.33 -1.43 -18.43
CA ALA A 149 5.50 -2.54 -18.89
C ALA A 149 6.10 -3.24 -20.12
N PHE A 150 6.74 -2.52 -21.04
CA PHE A 150 7.46 -3.11 -22.18
C PHE A 150 8.75 -3.83 -21.80
N GLN A 151 9.26 -3.58 -20.60
CA GLN A 151 10.51 -4.18 -20.11
C GLN A 151 10.29 -5.33 -19.12
N ILE A 152 9.05 -5.77 -18.92
CA ILE A 152 8.74 -6.91 -18.03
C ILE A 152 9.56 -8.13 -18.44
N GLY A 153 10.28 -8.71 -17.47
CA GLY A 153 11.17 -9.86 -17.71
C GLY A 153 12.53 -9.53 -18.33
N LYS A 154 12.88 -8.24 -18.46
CA LYS A 154 14.18 -7.77 -18.96
C LYS A 154 14.89 -6.92 -17.90
N GLU A 155 16.18 -6.71 -18.08
CA GLU A 155 16.92 -5.73 -17.28
C GLU A 155 16.47 -4.32 -17.63
N VAL A 156 16.32 -3.49 -16.60
CA VAL A 156 15.87 -2.10 -16.72
C VAL A 156 17.03 -1.15 -16.48
N SER A 157 17.37 -0.34 -17.49
CA SER A 157 18.33 0.75 -17.34
C SER A 157 17.64 2.04 -16.96
N LEU A 158 17.94 2.57 -15.78
CA LEU A 158 17.41 3.87 -15.33
C LEU A 158 17.83 5.01 -16.26
N GLN A 159 19.01 4.93 -16.86
CA GLN A 159 19.51 5.93 -17.79
C GLN A 159 18.74 5.93 -19.10
N GLU A 160 18.42 4.75 -19.65
CA GLU A 160 17.59 4.63 -20.86
C GLU A 160 16.16 5.11 -20.62
N LEU A 161 15.58 4.77 -19.46
CA LEU A 161 14.26 5.27 -19.08
C LEU A 161 14.25 6.79 -18.97
N GLY A 162 15.25 7.38 -18.31
CA GLY A 162 15.40 8.83 -18.21
C GLY A 162 15.46 9.50 -19.59
N SER A 163 16.33 9.01 -20.46
CA SER A 163 16.48 9.55 -21.84
C SER A 163 15.23 9.41 -22.70
N SER A 164 14.37 8.43 -22.42
CA SER A 164 13.11 8.20 -23.15
C SER A 164 11.97 9.07 -22.65
N LEU A 165 12.12 9.71 -21.49
CA LEU A 165 11.11 10.55 -20.84
C LEU A 165 11.37 12.06 -20.99
N ASP A 166 12.52 12.46 -21.48
CA ASP A 166 12.89 13.85 -21.78
C ASP A 166 12.23 14.32 -23.06
#